data_216dad01c3dbe9a4600f4fde8e02f71e
#
_entry.id   216dad01c3dbe9a4600f4fde8e02f71e
#
_cell.length_a   1.000
_cell.length_b   1.000
_cell.length_c   1.000
_cell.angle_alpha   90.00
_cell.angle_beta   90.00
_cell.angle_gamma   90.00
#
_symmetry.space_group_name_H-M   'P 1'
#
loop_
_entity.id
_entity.type
_entity.pdbx_description
1 polymer ?
#
loop_
_entity_poly.entity_id
_entity_poly.type
_entity_poly.pdbx_seq_one_letter_code
_entity_poly.pdbx_strand_id
1 'polypeptide(L)'
;MALLHALWDMRRESRLALVVAYLDHGLRTEAAAEQSLVRQTAAGLGLPFVTERADVRALREKMHLPLQEAAREARYRFFLKAASEFSAEKIALGHTADDQAESVLMRLLRGSGTRGLAGIPPKRDDRIIRPLIEVWRREVESFLRERNIPFREDASNRSFHFLRNRIRHELVPLLETYNPRIRQILLQTAERFRLEEEYWQKLILEKFSSLGRNQETGGVSLNIPLLAALPVPLRLRAFRRAVETILGHLRGFSFSHFQAVESLWQNPAPHKKIRLPHGVTISKSYGELSFSLGGKEPAVFEHTVCQPGILEIPEIRREMRFSIRDKAGEENFGDSPGKVLLEGDHLQFPLTVRSFRAGNRFQPLGKEGEKKIKDFFIDQKVPLTQRRKIPLLFFQNQLLWVAGMRLDHRFRLKPESRRVLQVELR
;
A
#
# COMPACT_ATOMS: atom_id res chain seq x y z
N MET A 1 13.49 32.58 -5.58
CA MET A 1 13.28 34.05 -5.49
C MET A 1 11.98 34.47 -6.18
N ALA A 2 11.77 34.19 -7.47
CA ALA A 2 10.56 34.65 -8.19
C ALA A 2 9.24 34.22 -7.53
N LEU A 3 9.10 32.93 -7.17
CA LEU A 3 7.91 32.44 -6.47
C LEU A 3 7.63 33.21 -5.16
N LEU A 4 8.68 33.51 -4.39
CA LEU A 4 8.56 34.27 -3.15
C LEU A 4 8.00 35.67 -3.39
N HIS A 5 8.59 36.40 -4.35
CA HIS A 5 8.15 37.75 -4.67
C HIS A 5 6.75 37.76 -5.30
N ALA A 6 6.44 36.85 -6.21
CA ALA A 6 5.11 36.76 -6.79
C ALA A 6 4.01 36.48 -5.70
N LEU A 7 4.26 35.58 -4.79
CA LEU A 7 3.33 35.34 -3.67
C LEU A 7 3.27 36.50 -2.69
N TRP A 8 4.39 37.18 -2.47
CA TRP A 8 4.43 38.40 -1.62
C TRP A 8 3.62 39.53 -2.21
N ASP A 9 3.67 39.76 -3.52
CA ASP A 9 2.85 40.78 -4.22
C ASP A 9 1.35 40.46 -4.05
N MET A 10 0.97 39.17 -4.23
CA MET A 10 -0.41 38.75 -4.15
C MET A 10 -0.95 38.68 -2.71
N ARG A 11 -0.10 38.77 -1.66
CA ARG A 11 -0.48 38.46 -0.29
C ARG A 11 -1.62 39.31 0.27
N ARG A 12 -1.71 40.58 -0.14
CA ARG A 12 -2.74 41.52 0.34
C ARG A 12 -4.12 41.17 -0.22
N GLU A 13 -4.18 40.95 -1.53
CA GLU A 13 -5.43 40.60 -2.23
C GLU A 13 -5.95 39.21 -1.84
N SER A 14 -5.02 38.25 -1.76
CA SER A 14 -5.35 36.85 -1.45
C SER A 14 -5.29 36.50 0.04
N ARG A 15 -5.04 37.47 0.94
CA ARG A 15 -4.92 37.31 2.40
C ARG A 15 -3.95 36.17 2.79
N LEU A 16 -2.81 36.09 2.12
CA LEU A 16 -1.81 35.04 2.35
C LEU A 16 -0.90 35.40 3.53
N ALA A 17 -0.77 34.49 4.47
CA ALA A 17 0.34 34.46 5.43
C ALA A 17 1.47 33.64 4.84
N LEU A 18 2.67 34.20 4.72
CA LEU A 18 3.81 33.57 4.07
C LEU A 18 4.93 33.29 5.06
N VAL A 19 5.54 32.11 4.94
CA VAL A 19 6.77 31.70 5.65
C VAL A 19 7.78 31.21 4.62
N VAL A 20 9.02 31.65 4.76
CA VAL A 20 10.11 31.24 3.86
C VAL A 20 10.88 30.08 4.49
N ALA A 21 10.96 28.96 3.78
CA ALA A 21 11.64 27.75 4.25
C ALA A 21 12.81 27.39 3.33
N TYR A 22 14.00 27.21 3.91
CA TYR A 22 15.24 26.83 3.19
C TYR A 22 15.88 25.63 3.85
N LEU A 23 16.14 24.54 3.09
CA LEU A 23 16.88 23.39 3.57
C LEU A 23 18.30 23.38 3.00
N ASP A 24 19.29 23.39 3.89
CA ASP A 24 20.66 23.06 3.51
C ASP A 24 20.83 21.53 3.50
N HIS A 25 21.13 21.00 2.33
CA HIS A 25 21.36 19.56 2.16
C HIS A 25 22.71 19.04 2.68
N GLY A 26 23.58 19.94 3.17
CA GLY A 26 24.92 19.58 3.66
C GLY A 26 25.87 19.03 2.59
N LEU A 27 25.59 19.28 1.31
CA LEU A 27 26.33 18.70 0.18
C LEU A 27 27.27 19.69 -0.50
N ARG A 28 27.15 21.01 -0.23
CA ARG A 28 27.84 22.08 -0.95
C ARG A 28 28.37 23.15 -0.01
N THR A 29 29.47 23.76 -0.40
CA THR A 29 30.07 24.91 0.29
C THR A 29 29.31 26.22 0.06
N GLU A 30 28.67 26.38 -1.11
CA GLU A 30 27.92 27.57 -1.50
C GLU A 30 26.56 27.71 -0.80
N ALA A 31 26.07 26.64 -0.13
CA ALA A 31 24.77 26.63 0.56
C ALA A 31 24.63 27.75 1.58
N ALA A 32 25.72 28.13 2.28
CA ALA A 32 25.73 29.22 3.25
C ALA A 32 25.42 30.58 2.61
N ALA A 33 25.98 30.86 1.42
CA ALA A 33 25.73 32.11 0.67
C ALA A 33 24.32 32.17 0.07
N GLU A 34 23.78 31.01 -0.37
CA GLU A 34 22.40 30.88 -0.84
C GLU A 34 21.42 31.10 0.33
N GLN A 35 21.66 30.48 1.46
CA GLN A 35 20.88 30.66 2.69
C GLN A 35 20.86 32.12 3.16
N SER A 36 22.04 32.79 3.12
CA SER A 36 22.17 34.22 3.49
C SER A 36 21.30 35.07 2.61
N LEU A 37 21.37 34.88 1.28
CA LEU A 37 20.56 35.63 0.33
C LEU A 37 19.04 35.43 0.59
N VAL A 38 18.60 34.19 0.81
CA VAL A 38 17.17 33.91 1.09
C VAL A 38 16.74 34.54 2.39
N ARG A 39 17.58 34.46 3.45
CA ARG A 39 17.32 35.07 4.76
C ARG A 39 17.19 36.58 4.68
N GLN A 40 18.12 37.25 3.99
CA GLN A 40 18.11 38.72 3.77
C GLN A 40 16.86 39.14 3.01
N THR A 41 16.49 38.39 1.97
CA THR A 41 15.25 38.66 1.24
C THR A 41 14.02 38.49 2.10
N ALA A 42 13.93 37.43 2.87
CA ALA A 42 12.79 37.22 3.80
C ALA A 42 12.69 38.37 4.82
N ALA A 43 13.82 38.80 5.39
CA ALA A 43 13.87 39.91 6.33
C ALA A 43 13.42 41.21 5.68
N GLY A 44 13.91 41.54 4.45
CA GLY A 44 13.53 42.72 3.68
C GLY A 44 12.03 42.75 3.31
N LEU A 45 11.40 41.59 3.19
CA LEU A 45 9.96 41.44 2.92
C LEU A 45 9.10 41.34 4.22
N GLY A 46 9.73 41.38 5.38
CA GLY A 46 9.04 41.24 6.68
C GLY A 46 8.44 39.86 6.91
N LEU A 47 9.07 38.81 6.37
CA LEU A 47 8.56 37.42 6.44
C LEU A 47 9.36 36.54 7.40
N PRO A 48 8.71 35.66 8.15
CA PRO A 48 9.39 34.61 8.94
C PRO A 48 10.26 33.73 8.04
N PHE A 49 11.45 33.37 8.52
CA PHE A 49 12.40 32.50 7.85
C PHE A 49 12.75 31.30 8.71
N VAL A 50 12.56 30.09 8.18
CA VAL A 50 12.94 28.85 8.83
C VAL A 50 13.96 28.08 7.98
N THR A 51 14.95 27.51 8.65
CA THR A 51 16.01 26.75 7.98
C THR A 51 16.43 25.57 8.84
N GLU A 52 16.86 24.49 8.18
CA GLU A 52 17.43 23.31 8.81
C GLU A 52 18.59 22.81 7.92
N ARG A 53 19.58 22.17 8.52
CA ARG A 53 20.63 21.47 7.77
C ARG A 53 20.37 19.97 7.90
N ALA A 54 20.26 19.27 6.77
CA ALA A 54 20.06 17.84 6.72
C ALA A 54 21.35 17.10 6.33
N ASP A 55 21.68 16.05 7.08
CA ASP A 55 22.69 15.09 6.65
C ASP A 55 22.09 14.08 5.67
N VAL A 56 22.13 14.46 4.39
CA VAL A 56 21.58 13.63 3.31
C VAL A 56 22.40 12.36 3.10
N ARG A 57 23.72 12.35 3.47
CA ARG A 57 24.56 11.16 3.33
C ARG A 57 24.14 10.09 4.34
N ALA A 58 24.00 10.45 5.60
CA ALA A 58 23.49 9.55 6.64
C ALA A 58 22.06 9.04 6.32
N LEU A 59 21.19 9.90 5.79
CA LEU A 59 19.86 9.49 5.38
C LEU A 59 19.86 8.50 4.21
N ARG A 60 20.76 8.69 3.23
CA ARG A 60 20.98 7.76 2.12
C ARG A 60 21.36 6.36 2.62
N GLU A 61 22.30 6.27 3.54
CA GLU A 61 22.76 5.00 4.11
C GLU A 61 21.66 4.32 4.91
N LYS A 62 21.00 5.07 5.79
CA LYS A 62 19.91 4.54 6.63
C LYS A 62 18.73 4.00 5.83
N MET A 63 18.38 4.64 4.71
CA MET A 63 17.21 4.28 3.91
C MET A 63 17.55 3.48 2.65
N HIS A 64 18.83 3.22 2.39
CA HIS A 64 19.31 2.56 1.16
C HIS A 64 18.77 3.22 -0.13
N LEU A 65 18.74 4.56 -0.17
CA LEU A 65 18.24 5.33 -1.30
C LEU A 65 19.37 5.92 -2.15
N PRO A 66 19.16 6.18 -3.45
CA PRO A 66 20.03 7.05 -4.22
C PRO A 66 20.11 8.45 -3.60
N LEU A 67 21.26 9.11 -3.73
CA LEU A 67 21.52 10.42 -3.10
C LEU A 67 20.43 11.47 -3.41
N GLN A 68 19.98 11.53 -4.66
CA GLN A 68 18.93 12.46 -5.08
C GLN A 68 17.57 12.17 -4.42
N GLU A 69 17.25 10.89 -4.22
CA GLU A 69 16.02 10.49 -3.53
C GLU A 69 16.11 10.78 -2.03
N ALA A 70 17.27 10.54 -1.42
CA ALA A 70 17.52 10.90 -0.02
C ALA A 70 17.42 12.41 0.22
N ALA A 71 18.00 13.23 -0.69
CA ALA A 71 17.88 14.68 -0.65
C ALA A 71 16.43 15.16 -0.83
N ARG A 72 15.69 14.51 -1.71
CA ARG A 72 14.26 14.79 -1.91
C ARG A 72 13.45 14.44 -0.66
N GLU A 73 13.71 13.28 -0.05
CA GLU A 73 13.02 12.84 1.17
C GLU A 73 13.29 13.80 2.33
N ALA A 74 14.55 14.19 2.55
CA ALA A 74 14.94 15.18 3.56
C ALA A 74 14.18 16.50 3.37
N ARG A 75 14.10 16.98 2.12
CA ARG A 75 13.39 18.22 1.76
C ARG A 75 11.91 18.17 2.11
N TYR A 76 11.22 17.09 1.74
CA TYR A 76 9.79 16.98 2.04
C TYR A 76 9.52 16.84 3.54
N ARG A 77 10.34 16.10 4.27
CA ARG A 77 10.24 16.00 5.74
C ARG A 77 10.39 17.37 6.40
N PHE A 78 11.39 18.13 5.99
CA PHE A 78 11.60 19.48 6.50
C PHE A 78 10.41 20.40 6.18
N PHE A 79 9.94 20.41 4.95
CA PHE A 79 8.81 21.27 4.58
C PHE A 79 7.52 20.89 5.31
N LEU A 80 7.25 19.61 5.53
CA LEU A 80 6.10 19.18 6.31
C LEU A 80 6.22 19.57 7.78
N LYS A 81 7.41 19.47 8.37
CA LYS A 81 7.71 19.92 9.74
C LYS A 81 7.49 21.42 9.86
N ALA A 82 8.09 22.21 8.97
CA ALA A 82 7.93 23.66 8.95
C ALA A 82 6.45 24.07 8.75
N ALA A 83 5.73 23.42 7.83
CA ALA A 83 4.31 23.67 7.63
C ALA A 83 3.48 23.40 8.91
N SER A 84 3.80 22.34 9.66
CA SER A 84 3.14 22.05 10.93
C SER A 84 3.46 23.08 12.00
N GLU A 85 4.71 23.51 12.11
CA GLU A 85 5.18 24.50 13.10
C GLU A 85 4.52 25.87 12.91
N PHE A 86 4.35 26.30 11.67
CA PHE A 86 3.72 27.57 11.33
C PHE A 86 2.23 27.45 10.99
N SER A 87 1.62 26.30 11.19
CA SER A 87 0.21 26.04 10.83
C SER A 87 -0.11 26.38 9.38
N ALA A 88 0.87 26.17 8.47
CA ALA A 88 0.72 26.48 7.05
C ALA A 88 -0.09 25.38 6.34
N GLU A 89 -1.16 25.77 5.66
CA GLU A 89 -2.03 24.85 4.91
C GLU A 89 -1.37 24.34 3.63
N LYS A 90 -0.53 25.17 2.99
CA LYS A 90 0.07 24.88 1.69
C LYS A 90 1.59 25.05 1.70
N ILE A 91 2.26 24.21 0.93
CA ILE A 91 3.70 24.29 0.65
C ILE A 91 3.85 24.63 -0.84
N ALA A 92 4.33 25.82 -1.16
CA ALA A 92 4.54 26.27 -2.53
C ALA A 92 5.96 25.93 -3.02
N LEU A 93 6.08 25.26 -4.18
CA LEU A 93 7.33 24.85 -4.79
C LEU A 93 7.52 25.54 -6.15
N GLY A 94 8.72 26.05 -6.43
CA GLY A 94 9.06 26.81 -7.63
C GLY A 94 9.39 25.95 -8.87
N HIS A 95 8.65 24.88 -9.13
CA HIS A 95 8.79 24.13 -10.39
C HIS A 95 8.19 24.93 -11.55
N THR A 96 8.85 24.89 -12.70
CA THR A 96 8.50 25.64 -13.92
C THR A 96 8.01 24.72 -15.04
N ALA A 97 7.53 25.32 -16.14
CA ALA A 97 7.15 24.58 -17.36
C ALA A 97 8.34 23.81 -17.96
N ASP A 98 9.56 24.36 -17.86
CA ASP A 98 10.77 23.63 -18.26
C ASP A 98 10.98 22.36 -17.42
N ASP A 99 10.77 22.45 -16.10
CA ASP A 99 10.86 21.28 -15.22
C ASP A 99 9.83 20.20 -15.59
N GLN A 100 8.66 20.63 -16.08
CA GLN A 100 7.62 19.71 -16.57
C GLN A 100 8.08 19.00 -17.85
N ALA A 101 8.56 19.74 -18.84
CA ALA A 101 9.06 19.17 -20.11
C ALA A 101 10.21 18.19 -19.86
N GLU A 102 11.19 18.56 -19.02
CA GLU A 102 12.30 17.70 -18.61
C GLU A 102 11.79 16.42 -17.94
N SER A 103 10.80 16.54 -17.06
CA SER A 103 10.22 15.37 -16.34
C SER A 103 9.50 14.42 -17.26
N VAL A 104 8.79 14.90 -18.27
CA VAL A 104 8.13 14.05 -19.28
C VAL A 104 9.20 13.25 -20.05
N LEU A 105 10.26 13.89 -20.55
CA LEU A 105 11.34 13.21 -21.25
C LEU A 105 12.06 12.19 -20.36
N MET A 106 12.39 12.56 -19.11
CA MET A 106 13.00 11.62 -18.16
C MET A 106 12.16 10.37 -17.95
N ARG A 107 10.85 10.54 -17.86
CA ARG A 107 9.91 9.42 -17.59
C ARG A 107 9.67 8.61 -18.86
N LEU A 108 9.63 9.22 -20.03
CA LEU A 108 9.59 8.54 -21.32
C LEU A 108 10.81 7.62 -21.50
N LEU A 109 12.01 8.15 -21.28
CA LEU A 109 13.27 7.37 -21.35
C LEU A 109 13.34 6.20 -20.34
N ARG A 110 12.58 6.29 -19.24
CA ARG A 110 12.47 5.21 -18.24
C ARG A 110 11.33 4.22 -18.54
N GLY A 111 10.60 4.37 -19.64
CA GLY A 111 9.47 3.51 -20.00
C GLY A 111 8.24 3.71 -19.13
N SER A 112 7.99 4.93 -18.67
CA SER A 112 6.80 5.23 -17.85
C SER A 112 5.52 5.21 -18.69
N GLY A 113 4.46 4.64 -18.13
CA GLY A 113 3.10 4.74 -18.69
C GLY A 113 2.43 6.11 -18.45
N THR A 114 1.12 6.19 -18.75
CA THR A 114 0.30 7.43 -18.71
C THR A 114 0.45 8.20 -17.40
N ARG A 115 0.37 7.53 -16.24
CA ARG A 115 0.58 8.16 -14.92
C ARG A 115 1.96 8.82 -14.78
N GLY A 116 2.99 8.22 -15.36
CA GLY A 116 4.31 8.81 -15.37
C GLY A 116 4.36 10.02 -16.31
N LEU A 117 3.88 9.87 -17.54
CA LEU A 117 3.89 10.91 -18.56
C LEU A 117 3.00 12.12 -18.21
N ALA A 118 2.05 11.98 -17.29
CA ALA A 118 1.32 13.10 -16.67
C ALA A 118 2.23 14.13 -15.97
N GLY A 119 3.53 13.88 -15.90
CA GLY A 119 4.52 14.85 -15.43
C GLY A 119 4.41 15.15 -13.92
N ILE A 120 4.86 16.35 -13.56
CA ILE A 120 4.80 16.87 -12.19
C ILE A 120 3.38 17.40 -11.96
N PRO A 121 2.59 16.92 -10.98
CA PRO A 121 1.25 17.44 -10.76
C PRO A 121 1.30 18.87 -10.19
N PRO A 122 0.40 19.78 -10.61
CA PRO A 122 0.30 21.14 -10.07
C PRO A 122 0.01 21.15 -8.56
N LYS A 123 -0.78 20.20 -8.11
CA LYS A 123 -1.11 19.97 -6.68
C LYS A 123 -0.81 18.53 -6.27
N ARG A 124 -0.39 18.31 -5.03
CA ARG A 124 -0.19 16.98 -4.46
C ARG A 124 -0.64 16.95 -3.00
N ASP A 125 -1.48 15.97 -2.67
CA ASP A 125 -1.97 15.69 -1.30
C ASP A 125 -2.61 16.93 -0.64
N ASP A 126 -3.27 17.77 -1.42
CA ASP A 126 -3.86 19.07 -1.06
C ASP A 126 -2.94 20.03 -0.29
N ARG A 127 -1.71 19.63 0.00
CA ARG A 127 -0.72 20.42 0.74
C ARG A 127 0.35 21.07 -0.14
N ILE A 128 0.75 20.41 -1.20
CA ILE A 128 1.85 20.89 -2.06
C ILE A 128 1.28 21.50 -3.33
N ILE A 129 1.64 22.74 -3.62
CA ILE A 129 1.24 23.46 -4.82
C ILE A 129 2.46 23.93 -5.62
N ARG A 130 2.29 24.11 -6.91
CA ARG A 130 3.36 24.57 -7.84
C ARG A 130 2.84 25.69 -8.72
N PRO A 131 2.78 26.91 -8.19
CA PRO A 131 2.16 28.03 -8.89
C PRO A 131 2.84 28.39 -10.23
N LEU A 132 4.14 28.07 -10.37
CA LEU A 132 4.92 28.40 -11.57
C LEU A 132 5.01 27.26 -12.59
N ILE A 133 4.22 26.17 -12.43
CA ILE A 133 4.38 24.95 -13.25
C ILE A 133 4.07 25.17 -14.74
N GLU A 134 3.34 26.22 -15.08
CA GLU A 134 2.99 26.64 -16.45
C GLU A 134 3.80 27.84 -16.94
N VAL A 135 4.64 28.41 -16.08
CA VAL A 135 5.49 29.57 -16.38
C VAL A 135 6.86 29.09 -16.85
N TRP A 136 7.36 29.62 -17.96
CA TRP A 136 8.68 29.29 -18.50
C TRP A 136 9.81 29.92 -17.68
N ARG A 137 10.94 29.22 -17.61
CA ARG A 137 12.13 29.76 -16.92
C ARG A 137 12.55 31.13 -17.41
N ARG A 138 12.49 31.38 -18.73
CA ARG A 138 12.78 32.69 -19.32
C ARG A 138 11.89 33.81 -18.77
N GLU A 139 10.61 33.51 -18.52
CA GLU A 139 9.65 34.49 -17.95
C GLU A 139 9.97 34.76 -16.48
N VAL A 140 10.33 33.67 -15.74
CA VAL A 140 10.81 33.78 -14.35
C VAL A 140 12.06 34.65 -14.26
N GLU A 141 13.01 34.48 -15.16
CA GLU A 141 14.25 35.25 -15.20
C GLU A 141 13.99 36.73 -15.62
N SER A 142 13.08 36.96 -16.61
CA SER A 142 12.65 38.32 -16.99
C SER A 142 12.05 39.05 -15.80
N PHE A 143 11.10 38.45 -15.12
CA PHE A 143 10.48 38.98 -13.89
C PHE A 143 11.51 39.37 -12.82
N LEU A 144 12.52 38.53 -12.59
CA LEU A 144 13.58 38.83 -11.61
C LEU A 144 14.47 40.02 -12.05
N ARG A 145 14.81 40.11 -13.34
CA ARG A 145 15.64 41.20 -13.89
C ARG A 145 14.88 42.52 -13.88
N GLU A 146 13.65 42.55 -14.37
CA GLU A 146 12.80 43.75 -14.44
C GLU A 146 12.58 44.36 -13.05
N ARG A 147 12.56 43.56 -12.02
CA ARG A 147 12.38 44.02 -10.64
C ARG A 147 13.67 44.15 -9.85
N ASN A 148 14.82 43.96 -10.48
CA ASN A 148 16.13 43.99 -9.83
C ASN A 148 16.23 43.06 -8.61
N ILE A 149 15.56 41.88 -8.67
CA ILE A 149 15.57 40.92 -7.59
C ILE A 149 16.84 40.06 -7.70
N PRO A 150 17.71 40.06 -6.68
CA PRO A 150 18.91 39.26 -6.71
C PRO A 150 18.55 37.73 -6.66
N PHE A 151 19.19 36.98 -7.52
CA PHE A 151 19.10 35.52 -7.53
C PHE A 151 20.45 34.87 -7.83
N ARG A 152 20.60 33.60 -7.48
CA ARG A 152 21.80 32.81 -7.79
C ARG A 152 21.42 31.59 -8.62
N GLU A 153 22.27 31.31 -9.60
CA GLU A 153 22.21 30.03 -10.30
C GLU A 153 23.01 28.98 -9.56
N ASP A 154 22.41 27.83 -9.34
CA ASP A 154 23.08 26.68 -8.75
C ASP A 154 24.12 26.13 -9.73
N ALA A 155 25.39 26.17 -9.38
CA ALA A 155 26.51 25.65 -10.19
C ALA A 155 26.35 24.18 -10.61
N SER A 156 25.65 23.38 -9.80
CA SER A 156 25.36 21.98 -10.14
C SER A 156 24.43 21.82 -11.34
N ASN A 157 23.69 22.88 -11.74
CA ASN A 157 22.89 22.87 -12.96
C ASN A 157 23.71 22.70 -14.25
N ARG A 158 25.01 22.96 -14.20
CA ARG A 158 25.94 22.79 -15.33
C ARG A 158 26.60 21.41 -15.36
N SER A 159 26.41 20.55 -14.35
CA SER A 159 27.02 19.22 -14.29
C SER A 159 26.29 18.20 -15.16
N PHE A 160 26.95 17.68 -16.16
CA PHE A 160 26.42 16.64 -17.07
C PHE A 160 26.35 15.24 -16.46
N HIS A 161 26.79 15.04 -15.22
CA HIS A 161 26.61 13.76 -14.51
C HIS A 161 25.13 13.42 -14.25
N PHE A 162 24.27 14.41 -14.20
CA PHE A 162 22.86 14.21 -13.92
C PHE A 162 22.05 14.13 -15.20
N LEU A 163 21.27 13.07 -15.36
CA LEU A 163 20.39 12.86 -16.52
C LEU A 163 19.50 14.08 -16.80
N ARG A 164 19.00 14.74 -15.76
CA ARG A 164 18.17 15.93 -15.92
C ARG A 164 18.90 17.09 -16.60
N ASN A 165 20.14 17.30 -16.24
CA ASN A 165 20.97 18.37 -16.85
C ASN A 165 21.32 18.02 -18.30
N ARG A 166 21.61 16.74 -18.59
CA ARG A 166 21.79 16.29 -19.98
C ARG A 166 20.55 16.50 -20.83
N ILE A 167 19.37 16.18 -20.29
CA ILE A 167 18.11 16.43 -20.98
C ILE A 167 17.95 17.93 -21.25
N ARG A 168 18.22 18.80 -20.26
CA ARG A 168 18.11 20.25 -20.37
C ARG A 168 19.05 20.85 -21.40
N HIS A 169 20.32 20.43 -21.38
CA HIS A 169 21.39 21.06 -22.13
C HIS A 169 21.73 20.38 -23.47
N GLU A 170 21.38 19.11 -23.62
CA GLU A 170 21.66 18.33 -24.84
C GLU A 170 20.37 17.95 -25.57
N LEU A 171 19.47 17.20 -24.90
CA LEU A 171 18.33 16.59 -25.58
C LEU A 171 17.24 17.59 -25.96
N VAL A 172 16.87 18.50 -25.08
CA VAL A 172 15.83 19.48 -25.37
C VAL A 172 16.26 20.42 -26.49
N PRO A 173 17.47 21.00 -26.50
CA PRO A 173 17.95 21.80 -27.65
C PRO A 173 18.01 21.02 -28.96
N LEU A 174 18.42 19.75 -28.91
CA LEU A 174 18.40 18.87 -30.09
C LEU A 174 16.97 18.66 -30.60
N LEU A 175 16.01 18.38 -29.73
CA LEU A 175 14.61 18.22 -30.12
C LEU A 175 13.99 19.51 -30.67
N GLU A 176 14.46 20.70 -30.22
CA GLU A 176 14.04 21.98 -30.75
C GLU A 176 14.49 22.20 -32.21
N THR A 177 15.57 21.57 -32.67
CA THR A 177 15.97 21.58 -34.09
C THR A 177 14.98 20.84 -34.99
N TYR A 178 14.32 19.81 -34.46
CA TYR A 178 13.26 19.06 -35.15
C TYR A 178 11.91 19.75 -35.05
N ASN A 179 11.59 20.31 -33.88
CA ASN A 179 10.36 21.05 -33.65
C ASN A 179 10.57 22.18 -32.65
N PRO A 180 10.61 23.46 -33.08
CA PRO A 180 10.83 24.61 -32.20
C PRO A 180 9.79 24.73 -31.06
N ARG A 181 8.62 24.08 -31.18
CA ARG A 181 7.56 24.08 -30.15
C ARG A 181 7.57 22.87 -29.29
N ILE A 182 8.63 22.05 -29.30
CA ILE A 182 8.66 20.75 -28.57
C ILE A 182 8.41 20.93 -27.07
N ARG A 183 8.91 21.98 -26.44
CA ARG A 183 8.66 22.23 -25.00
C ARG A 183 7.17 22.41 -24.72
N GLN A 184 6.47 23.17 -25.55
CA GLN A 184 5.03 23.36 -25.42
C GLN A 184 4.26 22.07 -25.64
N ILE A 185 4.66 21.27 -26.65
CA ILE A 185 4.06 19.98 -26.93
C ILE A 185 4.23 19.02 -25.75
N LEU A 186 5.41 18.98 -25.11
CA LEU A 186 5.66 18.16 -23.94
C LEU A 186 4.79 18.60 -22.74
N LEU A 187 4.62 19.90 -22.54
CA LEU A 187 3.74 20.45 -21.51
C LEU A 187 2.28 20.02 -21.75
N GLN A 188 1.77 20.24 -22.98
CA GLN A 188 0.41 19.84 -23.37
C GLN A 188 0.19 18.33 -23.28
N THR A 189 1.21 17.54 -23.62
CA THR A 189 1.17 16.07 -23.50
C THR A 189 1.04 15.65 -22.04
N ALA A 190 1.81 16.27 -21.14
CA ALA A 190 1.69 16.02 -19.71
C ALA A 190 0.29 16.37 -19.18
N GLU A 191 -0.29 17.48 -19.64
CA GLU A 191 -1.62 17.91 -19.24
C GLU A 191 -2.70 16.92 -19.71
N ARG A 192 -2.66 16.48 -20.98
CA ARG A 192 -3.59 15.47 -21.50
C ARG A 192 -3.53 14.18 -20.71
N PHE A 193 -2.33 13.66 -20.46
CA PHE A 193 -2.18 12.46 -19.64
C PHE A 193 -2.63 12.66 -18.19
N ARG A 194 -2.51 13.86 -17.64
CA ARG A 194 -3.00 14.18 -16.31
C ARG A 194 -4.53 14.11 -16.24
N LEU A 195 -5.22 14.73 -17.19
CA LEU A 195 -6.69 14.69 -17.29
C LEU A 195 -7.20 13.25 -17.44
N GLU A 196 -6.56 12.45 -18.31
CA GLU A 196 -6.89 11.04 -18.45
C GLU A 196 -6.64 10.26 -17.15
N GLU A 197 -5.50 10.49 -16.48
CA GLU A 197 -5.17 9.78 -15.25
C GLU A 197 -6.09 10.16 -14.09
N GLU A 198 -6.54 11.41 -13.99
CA GLU A 198 -7.55 11.87 -13.02
C GLU A 198 -8.88 11.13 -13.25
N TYR A 199 -9.33 10.99 -14.49
CA TYR A 199 -10.50 10.19 -14.82
C TYR A 199 -10.35 8.73 -14.40
N TRP A 200 -9.21 8.12 -14.74
CA TRP A 200 -8.93 6.72 -14.38
C TRP A 200 -8.83 6.50 -12.87
N GLN A 201 -8.24 7.45 -12.15
CA GLN A 201 -8.16 7.39 -10.69
C GLN A 201 -9.55 7.46 -10.05
N LYS A 202 -10.40 8.38 -10.50
CA LYS A 202 -11.78 8.47 -10.04
C LYS A 202 -12.53 7.16 -10.29
N LEU A 203 -12.48 6.66 -11.52
CA LEU A 203 -13.17 5.44 -11.92
C LEU A 203 -12.71 4.21 -11.12
N ILE A 204 -11.41 4.07 -10.86
CA ILE A 204 -10.92 2.94 -10.08
C ILE A 204 -11.30 3.07 -8.60
N LEU A 205 -11.33 4.27 -8.02
CA LEU A 205 -11.77 4.49 -6.65
C LEU A 205 -13.24 4.08 -6.47
N GLU A 206 -14.12 4.49 -7.38
CA GLU A 206 -15.53 4.11 -7.37
C GLU A 206 -15.74 2.60 -7.47
N LYS A 207 -14.99 1.94 -8.34
CA LYS A 207 -15.11 0.49 -8.54
C LYS A 207 -14.38 -0.36 -7.49
N PHE A 208 -13.33 0.15 -6.87
CA PHE A 208 -12.46 -0.64 -6.00
C PHE A 208 -13.18 -1.15 -4.75
N SER A 209 -14.12 -0.40 -4.21
CA SER A 209 -14.93 -0.80 -3.06
C SER A 209 -15.79 -2.05 -3.33
N SER A 210 -16.27 -2.22 -4.57
CA SER A 210 -17.02 -3.41 -4.99
C SER A 210 -16.11 -4.58 -5.42
N LEU A 211 -14.91 -4.27 -5.93
CA LEU A 211 -13.94 -5.27 -6.39
C LEU A 211 -13.16 -5.93 -5.26
N GLY A 212 -12.86 -5.16 -4.23
CA GLY A 212 -11.91 -5.54 -3.21
C GLY A 212 -12.41 -5.31 -1.79
N ARG A 213 -11.84 -6.07 -0.86
CA ARG A 213 -12.05 -5.90 0.57
C ARG A 213 -10.70 -5.88 1.29
N ASN A 214 -10.60 -5.04 2.30
CA ASN A 214 -9.48 -5.08 3.21
C ASN A 214 -9.58 -6.34 4.08
N GLN A 215 -8.45 -7.01 4.27
CA GLN A 215 -8.38 -8.16 5.17
C GLN A 215 -7.98 -7.68 6.58
N GLU A 216 -8.48 -8.33 7.62
CA GLU A 216 -8.12 -8.06 9.02
C GLU A 216 -6.61 -8.12 9.27
N THR A 217 -5.88 -8.87 8.44
CA THR A 217 -4.42 -9.04 8.50
C THR A 217 -3.64 -7.92 7.80
N GLY A 218 -4.31 -6.84 7.36
CA GLY A 218 -3.67 -5.72 6.64
C GLY A 218 -3.42 -5.98 5.15
N GLY A 219 -4.01 -7.03 4.58
CA GLY A 219 -3.99 -7.33 3.15
C GLY A 219 -5.21 -6.80 2.40
N VAL A 220 -5.20 -6.97 1.08
CA VAL A 220 -6.32 -6.66 0.17
C VAL A 220 -6.69 -7.92 -0.61
N SER A 221 -7.98 -8.24 -0.71
CA SER A 221 -8.49 -9.32 -1.54
C SER A 221 -9.35 -8.76 -2.66
N LEU A 222 -9.11 -9.18 -3.90
CA LEU A 222 -9.88 -8.80 -5.08
C LEU A 222 -10.68 -9.99 -5.60
N ASN A 223 -11.95 -9.77 -5.94
CA ASN A 223 -12.84 -10.79 -6.50
C ASN A 223 -12.50 -11.05 -7.97
N ILE A 224 -12.13 -12.27 -8.34
CA ILE A 224 -11.72 -12.65 -9.69
C ILE A 224 -12.87 -12.52 -10.71
N PRO A 225 -14.09 -13.03 -10.48
CA PRO A 225 -15.22 -12.81 -11.37
C PRO A 225 -15.46 -11.33 -11.71
N LEU A 226 -15.42 -10.45 -10.73
CA LEU A 226 -15.58 -9.01 -10.96
C LEU A 226 -14.39 -8.40 -11.69
N LEU A 227 -13.15 -8.85 -11.41
CA LEU A 227 -11.97 -8.45 -12.17
C LEU A 227 -12.06 -8.87 -13.64
N ALA A 228 -12.54 -10.09 -13.92
CA ALA A 228 -12.68 -10.61 -15.28
C ALA A 228 -13.62 -9.77 -16.14
N ALA A 229 -14.64 -9.17 -15.53
CA ALA A 229 -15.58 -8.27 -16.22
C ALA A 229 -14.98 -6.90 -16.55
N LEU A 230 -13.81 -6.55 -16.02
CA LEU A 230 -13.18 -5.26 -16.29
C LEU A 230 -12.29 -5.31 -17.55
N PRO A 231 -12.18 -4.20 -18.30
CA PRO A 231 -11.13 -4.02 -19.30
C PRO A 231 -9.72 -4.10 -18.68
N VAL A 232 -8.74 -4.59 -19.47
CA VAL A 232 -7.34 -4.73 -19.02
C VAL A 232 -6.77 -3.48 -18.33
N PRO A 233 -6.97 -2.26 -18.87
CA PRO A 233 -6.43 -1.05 -18.22
C PRO A 233 -6.98 -0.83 -16.80
N LEU A 234 -8.24 -1.18 -16.53
CA LEU A 234 -8.82 -1.06 -15.20
C LEU A 234 -8.33 -2.16 -14.25
N ARG A 235 -8.17 -3.40 -14.75
CA ARG A 235 -7.58 -4.48 -13.94
C ARG A 235 -6.19 -4.13 -13.45
N LEU A 236 -5.32 -3.65 -14.35
CA LEU A 236 -3.97 -3.22 -13.99
C LEU A 236 -3.96 -2.09 -12.96
N ARG A 237 -4.94 -1.18 -13.03
CA ARG A 237 -5.11 -0.13 -12.02
C ARG A 237 -5.63 -0.66 -10.69
N ALA A 238 -6.52 -1.67 -10.72
CA ALA A 238 -6.98 -2.36 -9.50
C ALA A 238 -5.81 -3.05 -8.77
N PHE A 239 -4.92 -3.71 -9.52
CA PHE A 239 -3.73 -4.33 -8.94
C PHE A 239 -2.79 -3.28 -8.31
N ARG A 240 -2.55 -2.17 -9.02
CA ARG A 240 -1.77 -1.05 -8.48
C ARG A 240 -2.39 -0.49 -7.21
N ARG A 241 -3.71 -0.29 -7.20
CA ARG A 241 -4.43 0.21 -6.03
C ARG A 241 -4.32 -0.74 -4.85
N ALA A 242 -4.44 -2.05 -5.06
CA ALA A 242 -4.24 -3.05 -4.01
C ALA A 242 -2.84 -2.98 -3.40
N VAL A 243 -1.80 -2.83 -4.23
CA VAL A 243 -0.41 -2.67 -3.75
C VAL A 243 -0.24 -1.34 -3.02
N GLU A 244 -0.77 -0.23 -3.54
CA GLU A 244 -0.72 1.08 -2.87
C GLU A 244 -1.43 1.08 -1.51
N THR A 245 -2.55 0.38 -1.39
CA THR A 245 -3.28 0.25 -0.12
C THR A 245 -2.41 -0.42 0.95
N ILE A 246 -1.58 -1.39 0.56
CA ILE A 246 -0.74 -2.16 1.49
C ILE A 246 0.57 -1.44 1.82
N LEU A 247 1.21 -0.82 0.82
CA LEU A 247 2.56 -0.24 0.95
C LEU A 247 2.56 1.29 1.13
N GLY A 248 1.48 1.96 0.74
CA GLY A 248 1.44 3.42 0.62
C GLY A 248 2.16 3.97 -0.61
N HIS A 249 2.82 3.13 -1.43
CA HIS A 249 3.57 3.55 -2.61
C HIS A 249 3.75 2.43 -3.64
N LEU A 250 4.15 2.81 -4.86
CA LEU A 250 4.49 1.88 -5.96
C LEU A 250 5.98 1.94 -6.36
N ARG A 251 6.88 2.37 -5.47
CA ARG A 251 8.33 2.40 -5.77
C ARG A 251 8.83 0.98 -6.04
N GLY A 252 9.66 0.81 -7.07
CA GLY A 252 10.20 -0.50 -7.45
C GLY A 252 9.25 -1.39 -8.24
N PHE A 253 8.00 -0.97 -8.50
CA PHE A 253 7.07 -1.71 -9.32
C PHE A 253 7.13 -1.24 -10.77
N SER A 254 7.28 -2.21 -11.69
CA SER A 254 7.28 -2.00 -13.13
C SER A 254 5.98 -2.55 -13.77
N PHE A 255 5.77 -2.27 -15.03
CA PHE A 255 4.65 -2.83 -15.79
C PHE A 255 4.69 -4.36 -15.83
N SER A 256 5.88 -4.97 -15.94
CA SER A 256 6.05 -6.43 -15.95
C SER A 256 5.56 -7.11 -14.68
N HIS A 257 5.69 -6.47 -13.52
CA HIS A 257 5.14 -6.99 -12.26
C HIS A 257 3.61 -7.10 -12.31
N PHE A 258 2.94 -6.10 -12.87
CA PHE A 258 1.47 -6.13 -13.01
C PHE A 258 1.00 -7.08 -14.11
N GLN A 259 1.80 -7.28 -15.18
CA GLN A 259 1.56 -8.34 -16.17
C GLN A 259 1.69 -9.73 -15.54
N ALA A 260 2.66 -9.93 -14.64
CA ALA A 260 2.78 -11.19 -13.90
C ALA A 260 1.54 -11.47 -13.02
N VAL A 261 0.93 -10.43 -12.43
CA VAL A 261 -0.35 -10.55 -11.71
C VAL A 261 -1.48 -10.92 -12.66
N GLU A 262 -1.55 -10.29 -13.83
CA GLU A 262 -2.52 -10.62 -14.87
C GLU A 262 -2.41 -12.09 -15.30
N SER A 263 -1.20 -12.60 -15.53
CA SER A 263 -0.95 -14.00 -15.86
C SER A 263 -1.28 -14.95 -14.69
N LEU A 264 -1.08 -14.51 -13.45
CA LEU A 264 -1.36 -15.33 -12.27
C LEU A 264 -2.86 -15.65 -12.15
N TRP A 265 -3.72 -14.66 -12.26
CA TRP A 265 -5.15 -14.89 -12.06
C TRP A 265 -5.80 -15.64 -13.22
N GLN A 266 -5.29 -15.49 -14.45
CA GLN A 266 -5.74 -16.22 -15.63
C GLN A 266 -5.32 -17.70 -15.62
N ASN A 267 -4.30 -18.06 -14.85
CA ASN A 267 -3.83 -19.43 -14.77
C ASN A 267 -4.93 -20.33 -14.18
N PRO A 268 -5.26 -21.48 -14.80
CA PRO A 268 -6.33 -22.37 -14.35
C PRO A 268 -6.06 -23.02 -12.99
N ALA A 269 -4.78 -23.15 -12.58
CA ALA A 269 -4.45 -23.75 -11.29
C ALA A 269 -5.04 -22.97 -10.11
N PRO A 270 -5.76 -23.62 -9.18
CA PRO A 270 -6.53 -22.95 -8.13
C PRO A 270 -5.66 -22.24 -7.08
N HIS A 271 -4.42 -22.70 -6.91
CA HIS A 271 -3.53 -22.18 -5.86
C HIS A 271 -2.16 -21.87 -6.42
N LYS A 272 -1.94 -20.62 -6.78
CA LYS A 272 -0.63 -20.11 -7.18
C LYS A 272 -0.30 -18.84 -6.43
N LYS A 273 1.00 -18.58 -6.24
CA LYS A 273 1.50 -17.34 -5.63
C LYS A 273 2.70 -16.81 -6.39
N ILE A 274 2.83 -15.50 -6.39
CA ILE A 274 4.02 -14.78 -6.85
C ILE A 274 4.49 -13.83 -5.76
N ARG A 275 5.79 -13.55 -5.76
CA ARG A 275 6.38 -12.53 -4.89
C ARG A 275 6.78 -11.34 -5.74
N LEU A 276 6.46 -10.17 -5.28
CA LEU A 276 6.76 -8.89 -5.89
C LEU A 276 7.72 -8.09 -5.00
N PRO A 277 8.26 -6.95 -5.46
CA PRO A 277 9.13 -6.09 -4.66
C PRO A 277 8.53 -5.75 -3.29
N HIS A 278 9.41 -5.36 -2.37
CA HIS A 278 9.07 -4.99 -0.97
C HIS A 278 8.33 -6.08 -0.18
N GLY A 279 8.49 -7.36 -0.56
CA GLY A 279 7.88 -8.48 0.13
C GLY A 279 6.38 -8.64 -0.12
N VAL A 280 5.81 -7.94 -1.09
CA VAL A 280 4.41 -8.15 -1.48
C VAL A 280 4.25 -9.54 -2.06
N THR A 281 3.33 -10.30 -1.50
CA THR A 281 2.95 -11.62 -1.98
C THR A 281 1.54 -11.58 -2.52
N ILE A 282 1.34 -12.09 -3.72
CA ILE A 282 0.03 -12.22 -4.33
C ILE A 282 -0.28 -13.70 -4.47
N SER A 283 -1.43 -14.10 -3.97
CA SER A 283 -1.90 -15.48 -4.04
C SER A 283 -3.30 -15.56 -4.64
N LYS A 284 -3.46 -16.49 -5.57
CA LYS A 284 -4.76 -16.87 -6.12
C LYS A 284 -5.36 -18.00 -5.30
N SER A 285 -6.63 -17.90 -4.93
CA SER A 285 -7.37 -18.95 -4.24
C SER A 285 -8.86 -18.85 -4.56
N TYR A 286 -9.45 -19.90 -5.13
CA TYR A 286 -10.89 -20.12 -5.41
C TYR A 286 -11.66 -18.95 -6.05
N GLY A 287 -11.40 -17.97 -6.40
CA GLY A 287 -12.17 -16.82 -6.93
C GLY A 287 -11.71 -15.51 -6.34
N GLU A 288 -10.65 -15.56 -5.55
CA GLU A 288 -10.03 -14.38 -4.96
C GLU A 288 -8.55 -14.28 -5.32
N LEU A 289 -8.09 -13.05 -5.49
CA LEU A 289 -6.70 -12.67 -5.64
C LEU A 289 -6.30 -11.85 -4.42
N SER A 290 -5.52 -12.43 -3.52
CA SER A 290 -5.12 -11.81 -2.26
C SER A 290 -3.73 -11.20 -2.36
N PHE A 291 -3.61 -9.95 -1.93
CA PHE A 291 -2.39 -9.17 -1.83
C PHE A 291 -2.03 -9.02 -0.35
N SER A 292 -0.80 -9.31 0.03
CA SER A 292 -0.33 -9.19 1.41
C SER A 292 1.15 -8.85 1.48
N LEU A 293 1.58 -8.22 2.57
CA LEU A 293 2.99 -8.10 2.90
C LEU A 293 3.45 -9.40 3.54
N GLY A 294 4.53 -9.97 3.00
CA GLY A 294 5.29 -11.11 3.47
C GLY A 294 4.57 -11.97 4.50
N GLY A 295 3.62 -12.77 4.08
CA GLY A 295 2.82 -13.54 5.00
C GLY A 295 3.70 -14.50 5.80
N LYS A 296 3.90 -14.23 7.08
CA LYS A 296 4.20 -15.31 8.01
C LYS A 296 3.05 -16.31 7.83
N GLU A 297 3.38 -17.54 7.45
CA GLU A 297 2.40 -18.62 7.53
C GLU A 297 1.79 -18.55 8.93
N PRO A 298 0.47 -18.74 9.08
CA PRO A 298 -0.14 -18.74 10.40
C PRO A 298 0.66 -19.65 11.31
N ALA A 299 0.99 -19.18 12.49
CA ALA A 299 1.75 -19.96 13.45
C ALA A 299 1.02 -21.29 13.68
N VAL A 300 1.78 -22.37 13.67
CA VAL A 300 1.27 -23.69 14.07
C VAL A 300 1.08 -23.61 15.57
N PHE A 301 -0.09 -23.95 16.05
CA PHE A 301 -0.40 -23.99 17.48
C PHE A 301 -0.87 -25.38 17.90
N GLU A 302 -0.64 -25.69 19.17
CA GLU A 302 -1.14 -26.90 19.85
C GLU A 302 -1.29 -26.57 21.33
N HIS A 303 -2.51 -26.65 21.83
CA HIS A 303 -2.87 -26.36 23.21
C HIS A 303 -3.57 -27.55 23.83
N THR A 304 -3.26 -27.83 25.08
CA THR A 304 -3.91 -28.88 25.87
C THR A 304 -4.93 -28.25 26.80
N VAL A 305 -6.15 -28.77 26.78
CA VAL A 305 -7.25 -28.35 27.67
C VAL A 305 -7.40 -29.43 28.74
N CYS A 306 -7.02 -29.11 29.97
CA CYS A 306 -7.00 -30.08 31.07
C CYS A 306 -8.34 -30.22 31.81
N GLN A 307 -9.23 -29.21 31.70
CA GLN A 307 -10.52 -29.16 32.35
C GLN A 307 -11.48 -28.24 31.60
N PRO A 308 -12.80 -28.29 31.87
CA PRO A 308 -13.76 -27.31 31.34
C PRO A 308 -13.34 -25.88 31.67
N GLY A 309 -13.56 -24.93 30.74
CA GLY A 309 -13.15 -23.55 30.89
C GLY A 309 -12.97 -22.85 29.54
N ILE A 310 -12.20 -21.79 29.54
CA ILE A 310 -11.87 -20.98 28.34
C ILE A 310 -10.42 -21.26 27.96
N LEU A 311 -10.19 -21.57 26.68
CA LEU A 311 -8.88 -21.65 26.06
C LEU A 311 -8.73 -20.44 25.11
N GLU A 312 -7.77 -19.57 25.38
CA GLU A 312 -7.33 -18.56 24.44
C GLU A 312 -6.36 -19.15 23.42
N ILE A 313 -6.52 -18.81 22.16
CA ILE A 313 -5.63 -19.21 21.04
C ILE A 313 -5.06 -17.94 20.42
N PRO A 314 -4.00 -17.38 21.01
CA PRO A 314 -3.45 -16.07 20.61
C PRO A 314 -2.97 -16.03 19.15
N GLU A 315 -2.52 -17.19 18.63
CA GLU A 315 -1.98 -17.33 17.28
C GLU A 315 -3.01 -17.00 16.18
N ILE A 316 -4.30 -17.16 16.50
CA ILE A 316 -5.42 -16.90 15.59
C ILE A 316 -6.38 -15.84 16.13
N ARG A 317 -6.09 -15.28 17.31
CA ARG A 317 -6.93 -14.30 18.03
C ARG A 317 -8.38 -14.78 18.21
N ARG A 318 -8.53 -15.99 18.72
CA ARG A 318 -9.80 -16.66 19.00
C ARG A 318 -9.78 -17.27 20.38
N GLU A 319 -10.96 -17.53 20.92
CA GLU A 319 -11.14 -18.31 22.14
C GLU A 319 -12.07 -19.50 21.92
N MET A 320 -11.86 -20.57 22.66
CA MET A 320 -12.76 -21.72 22.71
C MET A 320 -13.23 -21.95 24.15
N ARG A 321 -14.54 -22.08 24.33
CA ARG A 321 -15.15 -22.35 25.63
C ARG A 321 -15.63 -23.80 25.70
N PHE A 322 -15.25 -24.49 26.75
CA PHE A 322 -15.58 -25.89 27.01
C PHE A 322 -16.46 -25.97 28.24
N SER A 323 -17.59 -26.66 28.14
CA SER A 323 -18.46 -26.97 29.28
C SER A 323 -19.02 -28.40 29.17
N ILE A 324 -19.12 -29.08 30.32
CA ILE A 324 -19.79 -30.36 30.43
C ILE A 324 -21.06 -30.16 31.23
N ARG A 325 -22.14 -30.73 30.75
CA ARG A 325 -23.45 -30.70 31.43
C ARG A 325 -24.23 -32.00 31.15
N ASP A 326 -25.25 -32.23 31.92
CA ASP A 326 -26.20 -33.29 31.62
C ASP A 326 -27.05 -32.93 30.40
N LYS A 327 -27.48 -33.92 29.64
CA LYS A 327 -28.31 -33.75 28.46
C LYS A 327 -29.73 -33.35 28.89
N ALA A 328 -30.23 -32.26 28.38
CA ALA A 328 -31.56 -31.72 28.63
C ALA A 328 -32.52 -32.08 27.48
N GLY A 329 -33.37 -33.09 27.65
CA GLY A 329 -34.44 -33.43 26.72
C GLY A 329 -33.98 -33.83 25.31
N GLU A 330 -34.79 -33.56 24.29
CA GLU A 330 -34.47 -33.74 22.88
C GLU A 330 -33.62 -32.56 22.39
N GLU A 331 -32.33 -32.62 22.58
CA GLU A 331 -31.41 -31.62 21.98
C GLU A 331 -31.16 -31.96 20.52
N ASN A 332 -31.34 -30.98 19.65
CA ASN A 332 -31.09 -31.12 18.23
C ASN A 332 -29.62 -31.40 17.94
N PHE A 333 -29.39 -32.46 17.17
CA PHE A 333 -28.09 -32.88 16.66
C PHE A 333 -27.61 -31.90 15.59
N GLY A 334 -26.76 -30.96 15.89
CA GLY A 334 -26.33 -30.06 14.84
C GLY A 334 -25.08 -29.25 15.15
N ASP A 335 -24.26 -29.13 14.11
CA ASP A 335 -23.24 -28.12 14.02
C ASP A 335 -23.91 -26.78 13.75
N SER A 336 -23.92 -25.87 14.70
CA SER A 336 -24.15 -24.45 14.38
C SER A 336 -22.81 -23.77 14.14
N PRO A 337 -22.76 -22.73 13.31
CA PRO A 337 -21.53 -21.97 13.15
C PRO A 337 -21.00 -21.50 14.50
N GLY A 338 -19.81 -22.00 14.88
CA GLY A 338 -19.16 -21.62 16.14
C GLY A 338 -19.53 -22.42 17.38
N LYS A 339 -20.50 -23.39 17.33
CA LYS A 339 -20.87 -24.19 18.47
C LYS A 339 -21.08 -25.65 18.08
N VAL A 340 -20.58 -26.56 18.88
CA VAL A 340 -20.79 -28.00 18.70
C VAL A 340 -21.21 -28.66 20.03
N LEU A 341 -22.08 -29.66 19.93
CA LEU A 341 -22.48 -30.56 21.03
C LEU A 341 -21.97 -31.97 20.72
N LEU A 342 -21.11 -32.50 21.60
CA LEU A 342 -20.47 -33.79 21.45
C LEU A 342 -20.96 -34.75 22.56
N GLU A 343 -20.98 -36.04 22.27
CA GLU A 343 -21.24 -37.04 23.29
C GLU A 343 -20.19 -36.96 24.41
N GLY A 344 -20.62 -36.67 25.63
CA GLY A 344 -19.74 -36.42 26.78
C GLY A 344 -19.49 -37.66 27.68
N ASP A 345 -20.18 -38.78 27.45
CA ASP A 345 -20.12 -39.92 28.34
C ASP A 345 -18.75 -40.61 28.33
N HIS A 346 -18.09 -40.66 27.17
CA HIS A 346 -16.77 -41.27 26.97
C HIS A 346 -15.65 -40.28 26.76
N LEU A 347 -15.96 -38.98 26.67
CA LEU A 347 -14.94 -37.93 26.51
C LEU A 347 -14.41 -37.49 27.87
N GLN A 348 -13.10 -37.56 28.04
CA GLN A 348 -12.38 -37.14 29.24
C GLN A 348 -11.35 -36.10 28.87
N PHE A 349 -11.04 -35.20 29.79
CA PHE A 349 -9.88 -34.31 29.67
C PHE A 349 -8.60 -35.10 30.00
N PRO A 350 -7.46 -34.76 29.40
CA PRO A 350 -7.23 -33.59 28.56
C PRO A 350 -7.70 -33.73 27.10
N LEU A 351 -8.16 -32.65 26.53
CA LEU A 351 -8.41 -32.48 25.09
C LEU A 351 -7.27 -31.70 24.44
N THR A 352 -7.08 -31.87 23.14
CA THR A 352 -6.05 -31.11 22.39
C THR A 352 -6.71 -30.26 21.33
N VAL A 353 -6.36 -28.97 21.29
CA VAL A 353 -6.75 -28.03 20.23
C VAL A 353 -5.52 -27.65 19.44
N ARG A 354 -5.50 -27.94 18.15
CA ARG A 354 -4.33 -27.63 17.32
C ARG A 354 -4.67 -27.25 15.89
N SER A 355 -3.71 -26.65 15.22
CA SER A 355 -3.80 -26.36 13.79
C SER A 355 -3.74 -27.64 12.94
N PHE A 356 -4.24 -27.54 11.70
CA PHE A 356 -4.22 -28.62 10.71
C PHE A 356 -2.79 -29.10 10.42
N ARG A 357 -2.63 -30.43 10.39
CA ARG A 357 -1.43 -31.15 9.92
C ARG A 357 -1.80 -32.13 8.80
N ALA A 358 -0.86 -32.34 7.87
CA ALA A 358 -1.08 -33.32 6.81
C ALA A 358 -1.28 -34.73 7.41
N GLY A 359 -2.19 -35.51 6.83
CA GLY A 359 -2.49 -36.85 7.27
C GLY A 359 -3.70 -37.00 8.21
N ASN A 360 -4.21 -35.91 8.81
CA ASN A 360 -5.40 -35.97 9.65
C ASN A 360 -6.63 -36.44 8.86
N ARG A 361 -7.39 -37.34 9.46
CA ARG A 361 -8.63 -37.94 8.93
C ARG A 361 -9.76 -37.84 9.95
N PHE A 362 -10.99 -37.83 9.46
CA PHE A 362 -12.20 -37.90 10.27
C PHE A 362 -13.38 -38.40 9.44
N GLN A 363 -14.45 -38.77 10.08
CA GLN A 363 -15.72 -39.15 9.45
C GLN A 363 -16.70 -37.97 9.57
N PRO A 364 -16.90 -37.14 8.50
CA PRO A 364 -17.80 -36.02 8.60
C PRO A 364 -19.23 -36.42 8.92
N LEU A 365 -19.91 -35.72 9.82
CA LEU A 365 -21.30 -35.96 10.16
C LEU A 365 -22.17 -36.03 8.88
N GLY A 366 -22.97 -37.07 8.74
CA GLY A 366 -23.87 -37.31 7.61
C GLY A 366 -23.20 -37.86 6.35
N LYS A 367 -21.92 -38.33 6.45
CA LYS A 367 -21.25 -39.06 5.36
C LYS A 367 -20.72 -40.40 5.83
N GLU A 368 -20.79 -41.40 4.94
CA GLU A 368 -20.16 -42.68 5.16
C GLU A 368 -18.67 -42.63 4.83
N GLY A 369 -17.84 -43.25 5.67
CA GLY A 369 -16.42 -43.40 5.47
C GLY A 369 -15.56 -42.23 5.94
N GLU A 370 -14.26 -42.50 6.09
CA GLU A 370 -13.26 -41.51 6.50
C GLU A 370 -12.80 -40.66 5.37
N LYS A 371 -12.61 -39.34 5.64
CA LYS A 371 -12.10 -38.36 4.73
C LYS A 371 -10.85 -37.68 5.29
N LYS A 372 -9.85 -37.44 4.43
CA LYS A 372 -8.71 -36.59 4.80
C LYS A 372 -9.19 -35.17 5.01
N ILE A 373 -8.75 -34.50 6.07
CA ILE A 373 -9.10 -33.08 6.34
C ILE A 373 -8.65 -32.16 5.19
N LYS A 374 -7.52 -32.49 4.55
CA LYS A 374 -7.07 -31.76 3.34
C LYS A 374 -8.16 -31.75 2.26
N ASP A 375 -8.75 -32.92 2.00
CA ASP A 375 -9.76 -33.06 0.94
C ASP A 375 -11.10 -32.45 1.37
N PHE A 376 -11.44 -32.52 2.66
CA PHE A 376 -12.57 -31.80 3.22
C PHE A 376 -12.43 -30.29 3.06
N PHE A 377 -11.26 -29.71 3.35
CA PHE A 377 -11.01 -28.29 3.13
C PHE A 377 -11.06 -27.89 1.64
N ILE A 378 -10.68 -28.77 0.73
CA ILE A 378 -10.79 -28.54 -0.72
C ILE A 378 -12.26 -28.47 -1.12
N ASP A 379 -13.09 -29.42 -0.68
CA ASP A 379 -14.51 -29.45 -0.99
C ASP A 379 -15.26 -28.24 -0.41
N GLN A 380 -14.87 -27.80 0.79
CA GLN A 380 -15.42 -26.62 1.44
C GLN A 380 -14.81 -25.32 0.91
N LYS A 381 -13.95 -25.38 -0.13
CA LYS A 381 -13.25 -24.25 -0.75
C LYS A 381 -12.48 -23.38 0.26
N VAL A 382 -11.95 -23.98 1.34
CA VAL A 382 -11.16 -23.26 2.34
C VAL A 382 -9.81 -22.88 1.76
N PRO A 383 -9.46 -21.57 1.71
CA PRO A 383 -8.18 -21.09 1.22
C PRO A 383 -7.01 -21.68 2.02
N LEU A 384 -5.88 -21.96 1.37
CA LEU A 384 -4.69 -22.54 2.01
C LEU A 384 -4.23 -21.71 3.23
N THR A 385 -4.31 -20.38 3.12
CA THR A 385 -3.93 -19.43 4.18
C THR A 385 -4.86 -19.49 5.40
N GLN A 386 -6.09 -19.99 5.25
CA GLN A 386 -7.07 -20.11 6.33
C GLN A 386 -7.03 -21.49 7.01
N ARG A 387 -6.58 -22.53 6.31
CA ARG A 387 -6.64 -23.93 6.83
C ARG A 387 -5.92 -24.11 8.16
N ARG A 388 -4.76 -23.45 8.37
CA ARG A 388 -4.00 -23.50 9.62
C ARG A 388 -4.60 -22.63 10.73
N LYS A 389 -5.53 -21.73 10.41
CA LYS A 389 -6.24 -20.88 11.38
C LYS A 389 -7.51 -21.54 11.91
N ILE A 390 -7.98 -22.63 11.30
CA ILE A 390 -9.14 -23.37 11.75
C ILE A 390 -8.68 -24.32 12.85
N PRO A 391 -9.17 -24.15 14.10
CA PRO A 391 -8.83 -25.06 15.19
C PRO A 391 -9.43 -26.45 14.95
N LEU A 392 -8.65 -27.44 15.22
CA LEU A 392 -9.07 -28.85 15.23
C LEU A 392 -9.07 -29.38 16.66
N LEU A 393 -10.20 -29.84 17.13
CA LEU A 393 -10.35 -30.43 18.47
C LEU A 393 -10.14 -31.94 18.44
N PHE A 394 -9.28 -32.44 19.31
CA PHE A 394 -8.94 -33.88 19.42
C PHE A 394 -9.14 -34.44 20.83
N PHE A 395 -9.46 -35.70 20.89
CA PHE A 395 -9.36 -36.57 22.07
C PHE A 395 -8.55 -37.83 21.71
N GLN A 396 -7.49 -38.10 22.43
CA GLN A 396 -6.61 -39.28 22.18
C GLN A 396 -6.23 -39.45 20.69
N ASN A 397 -5.79 -38.38 20.03
CA ASN A 397 -5.49 -38.33 18.59
C ASN A 397 -6.67 -38.51 17.62
N GLN A 398 -7.88 -38.75 18.09
CA GLN A 398 -9.08 -38.78 17.26
C GLN A 398 -9.65 -37.37 17.12
N LEU A 399 -9.95 -36.96 15.87
CA LEU A 399 -10.58 -35.68 15.63
C LEU A 399 -12.04 -35.72 16.09
N LEU A 400 -12.43 -34.77 16.92
CA LEU A 400 -13.82 -34.58 17.36
C LEU A 400 -14.55 -33.56 16.49
N TRP A 401 -13.88 -32.42 16.19
CA TRP A 401 -14.51 -31.30 15.53
C TRP A 401 -13.51 -30.49 14.70
N VAL A 402 -13.89 -30.15 13.47
CA VAL A 402 -13.29 -29.10 12.68
C VAL A 402 -14.05 -27.85 13.06
N ALA A 403 -13.46 -26.98 13.88
CA ALA A 403 -14.14 -25.89 14.54
C ALA A 403 -14.83 -24.93 13.55
N GLY A 404 -16.11 -24.65 13.79
CA GLY A 404 -16.93 -23.82 12.91
C GLY A 404 -17.38 -24.48 11.60
N MET A 405 -17.06 -25.75 11.37
CA MET A 405 -17.35 -26.41 10.09
C MET A 405 -18.10 -27.74 10.23
N ARG A 406 -17.48 -28.79 10.83
CA ARG A 406 -18.10 -30.11 10.88
C ARG A 406 -17.58 -30.96 12.04
N LEU A 407 -18.48 -31.62 12.74
CA LEU A 407 -18.12 -32.64 13.76
C LEU A 407 -17.85 -34.01 13.12
N ASP A 408 -17.08 -34.83 13.82
CA ASP A 408 -16.89 -36.24 13.47
C ASP A 408 -18.13 -37.07 13.88
N HIS A 409 -18.64 -37.88 12.96
CA HIS A 409 -19.85 -38.67 13.11
C HIS A 409 -19.82 -39.59 14.35
N ARG A 410 -18.63 -40.08 14.71
CA ARG A 410 -18.45 -41.00 15.84
C ARG A 410 -18.77 -40.37 17.20
N PHE A 411 -18.59 -39.06 17.32
CA PHE A 411 -18.76 -38.28 18.56
C PHE A 411 -20.03 -37.43 18.58
N ARG A 412 -20.97 -37.69 17.66
CA ARG A 412 -22.29 -37.05 17.68
C ARG A 412 -23.08 -37.45 18.92
N LEU A 413 -23.92 -36.57 19.41
CA LEU A 413 -24.91 -36.92 20.42
C LEU A 413 -25.83 -38.04 19.93
N LYS A 414 -26.11 -38.99 20.81
CA LYS A 414 -27.03 -40.09 20.58
C LYS A 414 -28.24 -39.96 21.50
N PRO A 415 -29.37 -40.65 21.20
CA PRO A 415 -30.53 -40.64 22.09
C PRO A 415 -30.18 -41.06 23.51
N GLU A 416 -29.33 -42.08 23.64
CA GLU A 416 -28.86 -42.65 24.88
C GLU A 416 -27.80 -41.87 25.63
N SER A 417 -27.20 -40.83 25.02
CA SER A 417 -26.18 -40.00 25.69
C SER A 417 -26.74 -39.30 26.91
N ARG A 418 -26.00 -39.36 28.04
CA ARG A 418 -26.37 -38.75 29.33
C ARG A 418 -25.69 -37.43 29.55
N ARG A 419 -24.44 -37.29 29.10
CA ARG A 419 -23.61 -36.10 29.27
C ARG A 419 -23.27 -35.47 27.91
N VAL A 420 -23.16 -34.16 27.91
CA VAL A 420 -22.83 -33.35 26.70
C VAL A 420 -21.59 -32.54 26.96
N LEU A 421 -20.59 -32.67 26.08
CA LEU A 421 -19.51 -31.72 25.96
C LEU A 421 -19.93 -30.65 24.95
N GLN A 422 -20.15 -29.45 25.44
CA GLN A 422 -20.44 -28.27 24.61
C GLN A 422 -19.15 -27.48 24.37
N VAL A 423 -18.85 -27.22 23.13
CA VAL A 423 -17.68 -26.39 22.72
C VAL A 423 -18.13 -25.25 21.83
N GLU A 424 -17.70 -24.04 22.18
CA GLU A 424 -17.99 -22.83 21.44
C GLU A 424 -16.69 -22.17 20.97
N LEU A 425 -16.62 -21.76 19.70
CA LEU A 425 -15.55 -20.94 19.12
C LEU A 425 -16.04 -19.49 19.01
N ARG A 426 -15.30 -18.58 19.60
CA ARG A 426 -15.55 -17.13 19.59
C ARG A 426 -14.43 -16.33 18.95
#